data_869b7f2fd6f328d9ad6f82ced484852c
#
_entry.id   869b7f2fd6f328d9ad6f82ced484852c
#
_cell.length_a   1.000
_cell.length_b   1.000
_cell.length_c   1.000
_cell.angle_alpha   90.00
_cell.angle_beta   90.00
_cell.angle_gamma   90.00
#
_symmetry.space_group_name_H-M   'P 1'
#
loop_
_entity.id
_entity.type
_entity.pdbx_description
1 polymer ?
#
loop_
_entity_poly.entity_id
_entity_poly.type
_entity_poly.pdbx_seq_one_letter_code
_entity_poly.pdbx_strand_id
1 'polypeptide(L)'
;MITVENLSFTYRKSKRVVLHDFSLSFESGRVYGLLGKNGAGKSTLLYLMSGLLTPKGGKVMFHDTDVRRRLPVTLQDMFLVPEEFELPPVSLVSYIELNSSFYPRFSKEDMIKYLHYFEMDMEINLGSLSMGQKKKV
;
A
#
# COMPACT_ATOMS: atom_id res chain seq x y z
N MET A 1 -3.61 -0.27 14.13
CA MET A 1 -4.73 0.69 13.96
C MET A 1 -4.26 1.87 13.13
N ILE A 2 -5.07 2.32 12.16
CA ILE A 2 -4.82 3.56 11.42
C ILE A 2 -5.94 4.54 11.77
N THR A 3 -5.60 5.79 12.09
CA THR A 3 -6.57 6.84 12.38
C THR A 3 -6.36 8.02 11.43
N VAL A 4 -7.43 8.45 10.79
CA VAL A 4 -7.51 9.62 9.92
C VAL A 4 -8.28 10.71 10.66
N GLU A 5 -7.68 11.89 10.83
CA GLU A 5 -8.27 12.98 11.62
C GLU A 5 -8.34 14.26 10.79
N ASN A 6 -9.55 14.77 10.56
CA ASN A 6 -9.86 16.02 9.89
C ASN A 6 -9.12 16.23 8.56
N LEU A 7 -8.96 15.13 7.81
CA LEU A 7 -8.11 15.07 6.63
C LEU A 7 -8.70 15.90 5.48
N SER A 8 -7.94 16.85 4.98
CA SER A 8 -8.30 17.68 3.85
C SER A 8 -7.21 17.65 2.79
N PHE A 9 -7.59 17.44 1.52
CA PHE A 9 -6.65 17.32 0.42
C PHE A 9 -7.17 17.89 -0.89
N THR A 10 -6.26 18.54 -1.62
CA THR A 10 -6.45 19.07 -2.99
C THR A 10 -5.14 18.88 -3.75
N TYR A 11 -5.18 18.37 -4.97
CA TYR A 11 -4.00 18.29 -5.83
C TYR A 11 -3.50 19.69 -6.22
N ARG A 12 -2.17 19.85 -6.31
CA ARG A 12 -1.53 21.17 -6.58
C ARG A 12 -2.04 21.88 -7.84
N LYS A 13 -2.36 21.13 -8.89
CA LYS A 13 -2.84 21.65 -10.18
C LYS A 13 -4.37 21.67 -10.30
N SER A 14 -5.09 21.34 -9.26
CA SER A 14 -6.56 21.29 -9.26
C SER A 14 -7.14 22.24 -8.22
N LYS A 15 -8.23 22.90 -8.58
CA LYS A 15 -9.05 23.67 -7.62
C LYS A 15 -10.07 22.77 -6.91
N ARG A 16 -10.25 21.53 -7.38
CA ARG A 16 -11.22 20.59 -6.81
C ARG A 16 -10.69 20.03 -5.49
N VAL A 17 -11.44 20.22 -4.44
CA VAL A 17 -11.22 19.56 -3.16
C VAL A 17 -11.57 18.07 -3.32
N VAL A 18 -10.63 17.20 -2.97
CA VAL A 18 -10.79 15.73 -3.07
C VAL A 18 -11.29 15.15 -1.75
N LEU A 19 -10.73 15.61 -0.65
CA LEU A 19 -11.16 15.27 0.70
C LEU A 19 -11.33 16.57 1.50
N HIS A 20 -12.40 16.65 2.27
CA HIS A 20 -12.71 17.78 3.13
C HIS A 20 -13.13 17.30 4.50
N ASP A 21 -12.35 17.64 5.50
CA ASP A 21 -12.60 17.32 6.93
C ASP A 21 -12.99 15.85 7.17
N PHE A 22 -12.29 14.94 6.51
CA PHE A 22 -12.59 13.51 6.54
C PHE A 22 -11.91 12.85 7.74
N SER A 23 -12.69 12.14 8.55
CA SER A 23 -12.19 11.40 9.71
C SER A 23 -12.70 9.96 9.68
N LEU A 24 -11.81 9.00 9.94
CA LEU A 24 -12.13 7.57 9.98
C LEU A 24 -11.04 6.81 10.74
N SER A 25 -11.44 5.73 11.42
CA SER A 25 -10.52 4.82 12.10
C SER A 25 -10.62 3.41 11.54
N PHE A 26 -9.46 2.77 11.36
CA PHE A 26 -9.34 1.40 10.90
C PHE A 26 -8.72 0.55 12.01
N GLU A 27 -9.46 -0.41 12.50
CA GLU A 27 -9.01 -1.33 13.55
C GLU A 27 -8.13 -2.43 12.97
N SER A 28 -7.21 -2.94 13.77
CA SER A 28 -6.39 -4.09 13.39
C SER A 28 -7.22 -5.37 13.28
N GLY A 29 -6.80 -6.29 12.41
CA GLY A 29 -7.45 -7.59 12.24
C GLY A 29 -8.77 -7.55 11.47
N ARG A 30 -9.13 -6.44 10.85
CA ARG A 30 -10.34 -6.30 10.03
C ARG A 30 -10.03 -6.03 8.56
N VAL A 31 -10.92 -6.45 7.68
CA VAL A 31 -10.90 -6.12 6.25
C VAL A 31 -11.95 -5.04 6.00
N TYR A 32 -11.53 -3.97 5.33
CA TYR A 32 -12.40 -2.83 5.00
C TYR A 32 -12.57 -2.69 3.50
N GLY A 33 -13.80 -2.52 3.03
CA GLY A 33 -14.12 -2.18 1.65
C GLY A 33 -14.33 -0.67 1.50
N LEU A 34 -13.58 -0.03 0.60
CA LEU A 34 -13.74 1.39 0.30
C LEU A 34 -14.56 1.57 -0.98
N LEU A 35 -15.84 1.92 -0.83
CA LEU A 35 -16.79 2.06 -1.93
C LEU A 35 -17.02 3.53 -2.30
N GLY A 36 -17.32 3.78 -3.55
CA GLY A 36 -17.62 5.13 -4.05
C GLY A 36 -17.41 5.26 -5.56
N LYS A 37 -17.97 6.32 -6.14
CA LYS A 37 -17.86 6.63 -7.58
C LYS A 37 -16.39 6.85 -7.99
N ASN A 38 -16.09 6.70 -9.29
CA ASN A 38 -14.80 7.08 -9.83
C ASN A 38 -14.54 8.57 -9.60
N GLY A 39 -13.33 8.91 -9.17
CA GLY A 39 -12.95 10.26 -8.78
C GLY A 39 -13.43 10.74 -7.41
N ALA A 40 -14.02 9.86 -6.59
CA ALA A 40 -14.43 10.19 -5.21
C ALA A 40 -13.27 10.33 -4.20
N GLY A 41 -12.03 10.06 -4.63
CA GLY A 41 -10.86 10.20 -3.76
C GLY A 41 -10.40 8.91 -3.06
N LYS A 42 -10.91 7.73 -3.44
CA LYS A 42 -10.55 6.45 -2.83
C LYS A 42 -9.04 6.18 -2.88
N SER A 43 -8.45 6.20 -4.07
CA SER A 43 -7.00 6.00 -4.23
C SER A 43 -6.20 7.12 -3.56
N THR A 44 -6.70 8.35 -3.59
CA THR A 44 -6.08 9.49 -2.90
C THR A 44 -6.03 9.26 -1.39
N LEU A 45 -7.10 8.75 -0.80
CA LEU A 45 -7.14 8.40 0.62
C LEU A 45 -6.09 7.32 0.95
N LEU A 46 -5.99 6.26 0.13
CA LEU A 46 -4.98 5.21 0.32
C LEU A 46 -3.55 5.77 0.24
N TYR A 47 -3.26 6.66 -0.71
CA TYR A 47 -1.95 7.32 -0.82
C TYR A 47 -1.65 8.25 0.36
N LEU A 48 -2.65 8.93 0.91
CA LEU A 48 -2.49 9.74 2.12
C LEU A 48 -2.24 8.85 3.34
N MET A 49 -2.98 7.72 3.46
CA MET A 49 -2.81 6.76 4.55
C MET A 49 -1.44 6.07 4.52
N SER A 50 -0.86 5.84 3.33
CA SER A 50 0.48 5.28 3.18
C SER A 50 1.61 6.32 3.27
N GLY A 51 1.29 7.60 3.50
CA GLY A 51 2.28 8.68 3.57
C GLY A 51 2.96 9.02 2.24
N LEU A 52 2.37 8.61 1.10
CA LEU A 52 2.85 8.96 -0.24
C LEU A 52 2.36 10.33 -0.70
N LEU A 53 1.25 10.81 -0.12
CA LEU A 53 0.76 12.17 -0.30
C LEU A 53 0.75 12.91 1.03
N THR A 54 0.94 14.22 0.97
CA THR A 54 0.88 15.10 2.15
C THR A 54 -0.45 15.84 2.14
N PRO A 55 -1.28 15.72 3.19
CA PRO A 55 -2.54 16.44 3.29
C PRO A 55 -2.32 17.95 3.45
N LYS A 56 -3.32 18.75 3.09
CA LYS A 56 -3.35 20.19 3.36
C LYS A 56 -3.79 20.52 4.79
N GLY A 57 -4.60 19.66 5.38
CA GLY A 57 -5.07 19.76 6.77
C GLY A 57 -5.31 18.38 7.34
N GLY A 58 -5.32 18.28 8.66
CA GLY A 58 -5.45 17.03 9.38
C GLY A 58 -4.20 16.18 9.37
N LYS A 59 -4.33 14.94 9.80
CA LYS A 59 -3.23 13.97 9.88
C LYS A 59 -3.73 12.53 9.73
N VAL A 60 -2.79 11.65 9.40
CA VAL A 60 -3.00 10.20 9.44
C VAL A 60 -1.98 9.61 10.40
N MET A 61 -2.48 8.84 11.36
CA MET A 61 -1.67 8.16 12.36
C MET A 61 -1.70 6.65 12.12
N PHE A 62 -0.54 6.02 12.13
CA PHE A 62 -0.39 4.58 12.25
C PHE A 62 0.11 4.28 13.66
N HIS A 63 -0.74 3.63 14.47
CA HIS A 63 -0.58 3.65 15.93
C HIS A 63 -0.38 5.10 16.41
N ASP A 64 0.71 5.40 17.07
CA ASP A 64 1.03 6.72 17.62
C ASP A 64 1.97 7.56 16.73
N THR A 65 2.20 7.11 15.49
CA THR A 65 3.15 7.74 14.58
C THR A 65 2.43 8.36 13.37
N ASP A 66 2.70 9.64 13.09
CA ASP A 66 2.25 10.29 11.86
C ASP A 66 2.93 9.64 10.64
N VAL A 67 2.13 9.12 9.71
CA VAL A 67 2.62 8.39 8.53
C VAL A 67 3.54 9.25 7.64
N ARG A 68 3.42 10.58 7.70
CA ARG A 68 4.29 11.51 6.95
C ARG A 68 5.76 11.40 7.34
N ARG A 69 6.04 10.95 8.56
CA ARG A 69 7.41 10.76 9.04
C ARG A 69 8.13 9.61 8.32
N ARG A 70 7.38 8.69 7.70
CA ARG A 70 7.87 7.54 6.94
C ARG A 70 8.98 6.77 7.68
N LEU A 71 8.80 6.58 8.98
CA LEU A 71 9.78 5.87 9.81
C LEU A 71 9.85 4.39 9.41
N PRO A 72 11.03 3.76 9.43
CA PRO A 72 11.16 2.33 9.15
C PRO A 72 10.22 1.46 9.97
N VAL A 73 10.06 1.76 11.26
CA VAL A 73 9.14 1.04 12.18
C VAL A 73 7.67 1.12 11.73
N THR A 74 7.28 2.16 10.98
CA THR A 74 5.93 2.29 10.42
C THR A 74 5.85 1.59 9.06
N LEU A 75 6.86 1.79 8.20
CA LEU A 75 6.85 1.29 6.83
C LEU A 75 6.95 -0.24 6.74
N GLN A 76 7.65 -0.87 7.67
CA GLN A 76 7.75 -2.35 7.75
C GLN A 76 6.40 -3.06 7.93
N ASP A 77 5.38 -2.34 8.41
CA ASP A 77 4.03 -2.85 8.68
C ASP A 77 2.98 -2.31 7.69
N MET A 78 3.40 -1.57 6.67
CA MET A 78 2.51 -0.97 5.68
C MET A 78 2.95 -1.38 4.27
N PHE A 79 2.05 -1.97 3.51
CA PHE A 79 2.27 -2.28 2.11
C PHE A 79 1.11 -1.75 1.27
N LEU A 80 1.41 -0.99 0.23
CA LEU A 80 0.43 -0.48 -0.72
C LEU A 80 0.63 -1.18 -2.07
N VAL A 81 -0.40 -1.86 -2.55
CA VAL A 81 -0.45 -2.39 -3.92
C VAL A 81 -1.22 -1.41 -4.79
N PRO A 82 -0.57 -0.63 -5.65
CA PRO A 82 -1.25 0.29 -6.57
C PRO A 82 -2.03 -0.47 -7.65
N GLU A 83 -2.91 0.25 -8.35
CA GLU A 83 -3.66 -0.33 -9.47
C GLU A 83 -2.73 -0.73 -10.63
N GLU A 84 -1.75 0.12 -10.92
CA GLU A 84 -0.70 -0.11 -11.91
C GLU A 84 0.67 0.07 -11.27
N PHE A 85 1.59 -0.83 -11.55
CA PHE A 85 2.98 -0.78 -11.09
C PHE A 85 3.87 -1.63 -11.99
N GLU A 86 5.16 -1.31 -11.98
CA GLU A 86 6.18 -2.08 -12.66
C GLU A 86 7.03 -2.84 -11.64
N LEU A 87 7.46 -4.03 -12.03
CA LEU A 87 8.42 -4.83 -11.28
C LEU A 87 9.72 -4.90 -12.08
N PRO A 88 10.88 -4.94 -11.41
CA PRO A 88 12.15 -5.08 -12.08
C PRO A 88 12.24 -6.43 -12.82
N PRO A 89 13.01 -6.52 -13.93
CA PRO A 89 13.14 -7.73 -14.71
C PRO A 89 14.16 -8.70 -14.06
N VAL A 90 13.86 -9.13 -12.84
CA VAL A 90 14.64 -10.10 -12.06
C VAL A 90 13.76 -11.30 -11.70
N SER A 91 14.36 -12.41 -11.24
CA SER A 91 13.58 -13.53 -10.73
C SER A 91 12.89 -13.16 -9.42
N LEU A 92 11.78 -13.83 -9.11
CA LEU A 92 11.07 -13.65 -7.85
C LEU A 92 11.97 -13.95 -6.65
N VAL A 93 12.81 -14.99 -6.72
CA VAL A 93 13.81 -15.30 -5.68
C VAL A 93 14.71 -14.11 -5.42
N SER A 94 15.34 -13.56 -6.46
CA SER A 94 16.21 -12.40 -6.31
C SER A 94 15.49 -11.18 -5.75
N TYR A 95 14.24 -10.95 -6.17
CA TYR A 95 13.43 -9.86 -5.64
C TYR A 95 13.15 -10.01 -4.13
N ILE A 96 12.84 -11.23 -3.69
CA ILE A 96 12.62 -11.54 -2.28
C ILE A 96 13.89 -11.34 -1.46
N GLU A 97 15.02 -11.84 -1.93
CA GLU A 97 16.32 -11.66 -1.25
C GLU A 97 16.67 -10.19 -1.04
N LEU A 98 16.38 -9.35 -2.04
CA LEU A 98 16.63 -7.91 -1.95
C LEU A 98 15.68 -7.16 -1.02
N ASN A 99 14.44 -7.64 -0.85
CA ASN A 99 13.39 -6.86 -0.19
C ASN A 99 12.94 -7.43 1.16
N SER A 100 13.10 -8.73 1.42
CA SER A 100 12.58 -9.39 2.64
C SER A 100 13.11 -8.78 3.93
N SER A 101 14.34 -8.25 3.93
CA SER A 101 14.95 -7.61 5.10
C SER A 101 14.21 -6.33 5.56
N PHE A 102 13.44 -5.69 4.69
CA PHE A 102 12.61 -4.52 5.05
C PHE A 102 11.31 -4.90 5.75
N TYR A 103 10.94 -6.18 5.74
CA TYR A 103 9.69 -6.70 6.27
C TYR A 103 9.94 -7.82 7.27
N PRO A 104 10.24 -7.52 8.55
CA PRO A 104 10.62 -8.52 9.55
C PRO A 104 9.58 -9.63 9.80
N ARG A 105 8.31 -9.39 9.42
CA ARG A 105 7.22 -10.37 9.51
C ARG A 105 6.98 -11.13 8.22
N PHE A 106 7.82 -10.96 7.20
CA PHE A 106 7.72 -11.73 5.96
C PHE A 106 8.01 -13.21 6.23
N SER A 107 7.09 -14.08 5.81
CA SER A 107 7.22 -15.53 5.91
C SER A 107 7.49 -16.12 4.52
N LYS A 108 8.72 -16.58 4.31
CA LYS A 108 9.09 -17.29 3.06
C LYS A 108 8.29 -18.58 2.89
N GLU A 109 7.97 -19.27 3.98
CA GLU A 109 7.17 -20.50 3.96
C GLU A 109 5.75 -20.25 3.46
N ASP A 110 5.09 -19.20 3.97
CA ASP A 110 3.74 -18.88 3.55
C ASP A 110 3.72 -18.37 2.11
N MET A 111 4.72 -17.61 1.70
CA MET A 111 4.87 -17.20 0.32
C MET A 111 4.98 -18.40 -0.62
N ILE A 112 5.81 -19.42 -0.31
CA ILE A 112 5.95 -20.63 -1.12
C ILE A 112 4.59 -21.36 -1.24
N LYS A 113 3.80 -21.43 -0.16
CA LYS A 113 2.45 -22.00 -0.19
C LYS A 113 1.53 -21.25 -1.15
N TYR A 114 1.57 -19.89 -1.11
CA TYR A 114 0.77 -19.06 -2.02
C TYR A 114 1.20 -19.21 -3.47
N LEU A 115 2.51 -19.24 -3.76
CA LEU A 115 3.00 -19.47 -5.12
C LEU A 115 2.53 -20.84 -5.66
N HIS A 116 2.58 -21.86 -4.84
CA HIS A 116 2.06 -23.18 -5.21
C HIS A 116 0.55 -23.13 -5.49
N TYR A 117 -0.22 -22.42 -4.65
CA TYR A 117 -1.65 -22.24 -4.86
C TYR A 117 -1.97 -21.48 -6.16
N PHE A 118 -1.14 -20.53 -6.55
CA PHE A 118 -1.29 -19.75 -7.78
C PHE A 118 -0.59 -20.38 -9.01
N GLU A 119 0.00 -21.56 -8.86
CA GLU A 119 0.76 -22.26 -9.92
C GLU A 119 1.89 -21.37 -10.50
N MET A 120 2.62 -20.70 -9.64
CA MET A 120 3.71 -19.79 -10.00
C MET A 120 5.06 -20.34 -9.53
N ASP A 121 6.08 -20.23 -10.40
CA ASP A 121 7.44 -20.66 -10.09
C ASP A 121 8.23 -19.54 -9.37
N MET A 122 9.09 -19.93 -8.45
CA MET A 122 10.04 -19.04 -7.78
C MET A 122 11.06 -18.38 -8.73
N GLU A 123 11.41 -19.07 -9.81
CA GLU A 123 12.36 -18.57 -10.82
C GLU A 123 11.69 -17.69 -11.89
N ILE A 124 10.36 -17.44 -11.76
CA ILE A 124 9.65 -16.59 -12.72
C ILE A 124 10.26 -15.19 -12.81
N ASN A 125 10.47 -14.71 -14.04
CA ASN A 125 10.96 -13.35 -14.26
C ASN A 125 9.81 -12.35 -14.09
N LEU A 126 9.93 -11.45 -13.11
CA LEU A 126 8.90 -10.49 -12.76
C LEU A 126 8.59 -9.49 -13.87
N GLY A 127 9.57 -9.17 -14.73
CA GLY A 127 9.37 -8.28 -15.88
C GLY A 127 8.47 -8.84 -16.97
N SER A 128 8.35 -10.18 -17.05
CA SER A 128 7.52 -10.88 -18.06
C SER A 128 6.06 -11.08 -17.64
N LEU A 129 5.72 -10.77 -16.40
CA LEU A 129 4.39 -11.01 -15.84
C LEU A 129 3.33 -10.05 -16.40
N SER A 130 2.15 -10.58 -16.68
CA SER A 130 0.96 -9.77 -16.90
C SER A 130 0.57 -9.00 -15.62
N MET A 131 -0.20 -7.92 -15.74
CA MET A 131 -0.64 -7.14 -14.56
C MET A 131 -1.41 -8.02 -13.55
N GLY A 132 -2.22 -8.97 -14.00
CA GLY A 132 -2.93 -9.90 -13.13
C GLY A 132 -1.97 -10.83 -12.37
N GLN A 133 -0.93 -11.31 -13.02
CA GLN A 133 0.12 -12.13 -12.38
C GLN A 133 0.96 -11.31 -11.40
N LYS A 134 1.36 -10.08 -11.76
CA LYS A 134 2.08 -9.15 -10.86
C LYS A 134 1.35 -8.92 -9.53
N LYS A 135 0.01 -8.92 -9.52
CA LYS A 135 -0.80 -8.74 -8.31
C LYS A 135 -0.92 -10.00 -7.45
N LYS A 136 -0.51 -11.16 -7.96
CA LYS A 136 -0.50 -12.43 -7.21
C LYS A 136 0.83 -12.70 -6.53
N VAL A 137 1.90 -12.12 -7.06
CA VAL A 137 3.27 -12.15 -6.53
C VAL A 137 3.46 -11.06 -5.49
#